data_e9c3593c8026dcb48977566bfe6996b0
#
_entry.id   e9c3593c8026dcb48977566bfe6996b0
#
_cell.length_a   1.000
_cell.length_b   1.000
_cell.length_c   1.000
_cell.angle_alpha   90.00
_cell.angle_beta   90.00
_cell.angle_gamma   90.00
#
_symmetry.space_group_name_H-M   'P 1'
#
loop_
_entity.id
_entity.type
_entity.pdbx_description
1 polymer ?
#
loop_
_entity_poly.entity_id
_entity_poly.type
_entity_poly.pdbx_seq_one_letter_code
_entity_poly.pdbx_strand_id
1 'polypeptide(L)'
;NIANCIINTVQSNKITDLIVGIHHKANIVDTFLGGMITSLINGTSNQNLIIYGPKKPINSVKRLVVAVPQMAELEVGFDVWFDRIKNIASQLSIPVVFYANKNTTIALKKQCEIHSSLNVSFRELASWEDFLIISKHIKHGDTLIVITARKATLSYNNLFEKIPYY
;
A
#
# COMPACT_ATOMS: atom_id res chain seq x y z
N ASN A 1 1.81 21.68 -16.16
CA ASN A 1 1.95 20.25 -15.90
C ASN A 1 0.93 19.83 -14.84
N ILE A 2 0.12 18.81 -15.15
CA ILE A 2 -0.97 18.30 -14.29
C ILE A 2 -0.44 17.90 -12.89
N ALA A 3 0.70 17.23 -12.83
CA ALA A 3 1.31 16.83 -11.56
C ALA A 3 1.57 18.04 -10.64
N ASN A 4 2.11 19.13 -11.18
CA ASN A 4 2.37 20.33 -10.38
C ASN A 4 1.07 20.98 -9.88
N CYS A 5 -0.01 20.97 -10.67
CA CYS A 5 -1.30 21.46 -10.21
C CYS A 5 -1.84 20.63 -9.05
N ILE A 6 -1.73 19.30 -9.12
CA ILE A 6 -2.13 18.40 -8.03
C ILE A 6 -1.28 18.66 -6.79
N ILE A 7 0.05 18.73 -6.92
CA ILE A 7 0.98 18.98 -5.80
C ILE A 7 0.63 20.31 -5.11
N ASN A 8 0.47 21.37 -5.87
CA ASN A 8 0.11 22.67 -5.32
C ASN A 8 -1.24 22.65 -4.59
N THR A 9 -2.24 21.96 -5.17
CA THR A 9 -3.56 21.81 -4.54
C THR A 9 -3.46 21.06 -3.22
N VAL A 10 -2.70 19.96 -3.19
CA VAL A 10 -2.48 19.13 -2.01
C VAL A 10 -1.82 19.93 -0.90
N GLN A 11 -0.79 20.71 -1.23
CA GLN A 11 -0.04 21.52 -0.27
C GLN A 11 -0.88 22.69 0.26
N SER A 12 -1.57 23.40 -0.63
CA SER A 12 -2.37 24.59 -0.27
C SER A 12 -3.59 24.26 0.59
N ASN A 13 -4.17 23.06 0.42
CA ASN A 13 -5.37 22.64 1.14
C ASN A 13 -5.10 21.69 2.30
N LYS A 14 -3.85 21.49 2.69
CA LYS A 14 -3.43 20.59 3.79
C LYS A 14 -4.02 19.17 3.64
N ILE A 15 -4.04 18.66 2.42
CA ILE A 15 -4.52 17.31 2.11
C ILE A 15 -3.60 16.30 2.78
N THR A 16 -4.17 15.29 3.43
CA THR A 16 -3.42 14.21 4.10
C THR A 16 -3.28 12.97 3.23
N ASP A 17 -4.27 12.70 2.39
CA ASP A 17 -4.33 11.51 1.54
C ASP A 17 -4.60 11.90 0.09
N LEU A 18 -3.79 11.37 -0.81
CA LEU A 18 -3.96 11.51 -2.25
C LEU A 18 -4.21 10.14 -2.87
N ILE A 19 -5.35 9.98 -3.53
CA ILE A 19 -5.71 8.75 -4.23
C ILE A 19 -5.62 8.98 -5.73
N VAL A 20 -4.80 8.19 -6.41
CA VAL A 20 -4.62 8.24 -7.85
C VAL A 20 -5.09 6.94 -8.48
N GLY A 21 -6.13 7.02 -9.29
CA GLY A 21 -6.61 5.90 -10.09
C GLY A 21 -5.77 5.70 -11.36
N ILE A 22 -5.44 4.44 -11.64
CA ILE A 22 -4.77 4.07 -12.90
C ILE A 22 -5.66 3.13 -13.71
N HIS A 23 -5.72 3.37 -15.03
CA HIS A 23 -6.42 2.47 -15.95
C HIS A 23 -5.46 1.46 -16.56
N HIS A 24 -5.79 0.18 -16.46
CA HIS A 24 -5.09 -0.87 -17.17
C HIS A 24 -5.43 -0.84 -18.68
N LYS A 25 -4.63 -0.14 -19.47
CA LYS A 25 -4.55 -0.42 -20.91
C LYS A 25 -3.35 -1.35 -21.14
N ALA A 26 -3.54 -2.36 -21.97
CA ALA A 26 -2.65 -3.52 -22.14
C ALA A 26 -1.17 -3.24 -22.49
N ASN A 27 -0.75 -2.00 -22.66
CA ASN A 27 0.61 -1.61 -23.06
C ASN A 27 1.23 -0.54 -22.12
N ILE A 28 0.79 -0.45 -20.85
CA ILE A 28 1.17 0.67 -19.97
C ILE A 28 2.10 0.22 -18.83
N VAL A 29 2.83 -0.86 -18.99
CA VAL A 29 3.85 -1.25 -18.01
C VAL A 29 4.93 -0.16 -17.92
N ASP A 30 5.30 0.46 -19.04
CA ASP A 30 6.27 1.57 -19.08
C ASP A 30 5.72 2.89 -18.54
N THR A 31 4.42 2.99 -18.32
CA THR A 31 3.74 4.23 -17.91
C THR A 31 3.25 4.16 -16.45
N PHE A 32 3.34 3.04 -15.77
CA PHE A 32 2.82 2.87 -14.42
C PHE A 32 3.52 3.80 -13.41
N LEU A 33 4.83 3.97 -13.57
CA LEU A 33 5.62 4.99 -12.89
C LEU A 33 6.02 6.10 -13.86
N GLY A 34 5.15 6.40 -14.83
CA GLY A 34 5.37 7.49 -15.77
C GLY A 34 5.64 8.81 -15.06
N GLY A 35 6.22 9.76 -15.77
CA GLY A 35 6.69 11.02 -15.20
C GLY A 35 5.72 11.72 -14.26
N MET A 36 4.40 11.54 -14.44
CA MET A 36 3.38 12.10 -13.54
C MET A 36 3.40 11.44 -12.16
N ILE A 37 3.37 10.10 -12.06
CA ILE A 37 3.40 9.38 -10.78
C ILE A 37 4.71 9.62 -10.04
N THR A 38 5.84 9.59 -10.75
CA THR A 38 7.16 9.92 -10.17
C THR A 38 7.17 11.34 -9.62
N SER A 39 6.59 12.31 -10.34
CA SER A 39 6.47 13.69 -9.87
C SER A 39 5.59 13.79 -8.63
N LEU A 40 4.47 13.06 -8.56
CA LEU A 40 3.60 13.02 -7.39
C LEU A 40 4.31 12.39 -6.19
N ILE A 41 5.01 11.26 -6.36
CA ILE A 41 5.79 10.61 -5.30
C ILE A 41 6.81 11.61 -4.71
N ASN A 42 7.52 12.34 -5.55
CA ASN A 42 8.54 13.29 -5.11
C ASN A 42 7.95 14.58 -4.52
N GLY A 43 6.81 15.04 -5.04
CA GLY A 43 6.19 16.30 -4.64
C GLY A 43 5.21 16.21 -3.47
N THR A 44 4.86 15.01 -3.00
CA THR A 44 3.89 14.78 -1.93
C THR A 44 4.50 14.01 -0.75
N SER A 45 5.70 14.39 -0.31
CA SER A 45 6.47 13.67 0.72
C SER A 45 5.77 13.56 2.08
N ASN A 46 4.90 14.50 2.40
CA ASN A 46 4.17 14.57 3.69
C ASN A 46 2.75 14.00 3.60
N GLN A 47 2.36 13.44 2.46
CA GLN A 47 1.03 12.87 2.24
C GLN A 47 1.10 11.35 2.10
N ASN A 48 0.00 10.70 2.49
CA ASN A 48 -0.23 9.31 2.14
C ASN A 48 -0.67 9.24 0.67
N LEU A 49 0.13 8.61 -0.18
CA LEU A 49 -0.17 8.44 -1.60
C LEU A 49 -0.67 7.02 -1.86
N ILE A 50 -1.89 6.90 -2.34
CA ILE A 50 -2.53 5.64 -2.69
C ILE A 50 -2.65 5.57 -4.22
N ILE A 51 -2.03 4.59 -4.83
CA ILE A 51 -2.17 4.29 -6.26
C ILE A 51 -3.12 3.10 -6.40
N TYR A 52 -4.25 3.31 -7.07
CA TYR A 52 -5.32 2.33 -7.14
C TYR A 52 -5.61 1.91 -8.58
N GLY A 53 -5.39 0.64 -8.89
CA GLY A 53 -5.69 0.04 -10.20
C GLY A 53 -6.76 -1.04 -10.09
N PRO A 54 -8.05 -0.69 -10.03
CA PRO A 54 -9.10 -1.65 -9.82
C PRO A 54 -9.34 -2.50 -11.07
N LYS A 55 -9.39 -3.82 -10.89
CA LYS A 55 -9.91 -4.75 -11.89
C LYS A 55 -11.40 -5.06 -11.64
N LYS A 56 -11.89 -4.81 -10.42
CA LYS A 56 -13.26 -5.08 -9.97
C LYS A 56 -13.73 -3.98 -9.01
N PRO A 57 -15.05 -3.78 -8.86
CA PRO A 57 -15.59 -2.86 -7.87
C PRO A 57 -15.15 -3.22 -6.45
N ILE A 58 -14.90 -2.20 -5.61
CA ILE A 58 -14.39 -2.40 -4.25
C ILE A 58 -15.34 -3.21 -3.36
N ASN A 59 -16.65 -3.14 -3.58
CA ASN A 59 -17.65 -3.90 -2.85
C ASN A 59 -17.64 -5.41 -3.19
N SER A 60 -16.91 -5.84 -4.20
CA SER A 60 -16.72 -7.25 -4.54
C SER A 60 -15.51 -7.89 -3.86
N VAL A 61 -14.73 -7.09 -3.11
CA VAL A 61 -13.54 -7.56 -2.38
C VAL A 61 -13.96 -8.44 -1.21
N LYS A 62 -13.31 -9.59 -1.07
CA LYS A 62 -13.62 -10.57 -0.01
C LYS A 62 -12.55 -10.63 1.08
N ARG A 63 -11.35 -10.18 0.78
CA ARG A 63 -10.20 -10.18 1.70
C ARG A 63 -9.14 -9.18 1.23
N LEU A 64 -8.49 -8.52 2.17
CA LEU A 64 -7.29 -7.73 1.90
C LEU A 64 -6.05 -8.58 2.18
N VAL A 65 -5.14 -8.62 1.22
CA VAL A 65 -3.81 -9.21 1.34
C VAL A 65 -2.80 -8.07 1.33
N VAL A 66 -2.10 -7.86 2.43
CA VAL A 66 -1.24 -6.70 2.63
C VAL A 66 0.21 -7.14 2.75
N ALA A 67 1.04 -6.76 1.78
CA ALA A 67 2.48 -6.96 1.82
C ALA A 67 3.15 -5.74 2.48
N VAL A 68 3.91 -5.97 3.54
CA VAL A 68 4.53 -4.92 4.35
C VAL A 68 6.05 -5.08 4.32
N PRO A 69 6.81 -4.04 3.92
CA PRO A 69 8.27 -4.13 3.89
C PRO A 69 8.87 -4.17 5.30
N GLN A 70 10.11 -4.63 5.37
CA GLN A 70 10.90 -4.59 6.61
C GLN A 70 11.06 -3.15 7.11
N MET A 71 11.09 -2.96 8.42
CA MET A 71 11.24 -1.67 9.09
C MET A 71 10.09 -0.67 8.83
N ALA A 72 8.97 -1.12 8.25
CA ALA A 72 7.81 -0.25 8.04
C ALA A 72 7.29 0.33 9.36
N GLU A 73 7.43 -0.38 10.47
CA GLU A 73 7.06 0.05 11.81
C GLU A 73 7.87 1.25 12.33
N LEU A 74 9.00 1.55 11.72
CA LEU A 74 9.87 2.68 12.06
C LEU A 74 9.57 3.93 11.23
N GLU A 75 8.68 3.83 10.26
CA GLU A 75 8.30 4.95 9.40
C GLU A 75 7.20 5.80 10.03
N VAL A 76 7.30 7.10 9.85
CA VAL A 76 6.31 8.07 10.35
C VAL A 76 4.90 7.78 9.82
N GLY A 77 4.78 7.20 8.63
CA GLY A 77 3.51 6.85 8.00
C GLY A 77 2.88 5.54 8.46
N PHE A 78 3.53 4.78 9.37
CA PHE A 78 3.07 3.45 9.78
C PHE A 78 1.64 3.44 10.30
N ASP A 79 1.35 4.27 11.29
CA ASP A 79 0.01 4.36 11.88
C ASP A 79 -1.02 4.87 10.87
N VAL A 80 -0.61 5.74 9.96
CA VAL A 80 -1.50 6.35 8.96
C VAL A 80 -2.01 5.30 7.98
N TRP A 81 -1.13 4.58 7.30
CA TRP A 81 -1.57 3.58 6.33
C TRP A 81 -2.27 2.40 7.00
N PHE A 82 -1.84 2.00 8.21
CA PHE A 82 -2.53 0.97 8.99
C PHE A 82 -3.98 1.36 9.28
N ASP A 83 -4.21 2.60 9.72
CA ASP A 83 -5.55 3.11 9.99
C ASP A 83 -6.43 3.11 8.72
N ARG A 84 -5.88 3.43 7.56
CA ARG A 84 -6.60 3.36 6.28
C ARG A 84 -7.04 1.94 5.94
N ILE A 85 -6.13 0.96 6.08
CA ILE A 85 -6.44 -0.46 5.86
C ILE A 85 -7.49 -0.95 6.84
N LYS A 86 -7.34 -0.64 8.12
CA LYS A 86 -8.32 -0.94 9.16
C LYS A 86 -9.70 -0.42 8.81
N ASN A 87 -9.81 0.84 8.40
CA ASN A 87 -11.09 1.46 8.06
C ASN A 87 -11.73 0.79 6.85
N ILE A 88 -10.97 0.48 5.80
CA ILE A 88 -11.48 -0.25 4.64
C ILE A 88 -12.00 -1.64 5.04
N ALA A 89 -11.21 -2.40 5.79
CA ALA A 89 -11.57 -3.74 6.21
C ALA A 89 -12.82 -3.75 7.11
N SER A 90 -12.93 -2.79 8.02
CA SER A 90 -14.08 -2.64 8.91
C SER A 90 -15.34 -2.26 8.14
N GLN A 91 -15.27 -1.28 7.24
CA GLN A 91 -16.41 -0.84 6.44
C GLN A 91 -16.95 -1.93 5.51
N LEU A 92 -16.05 -2.74 4.95
CA LEU A 92 -16.42 -3.85 4.08
C LEU A 92 -16.70 -5.14 4.86
N SER A 93 -16.45 -5.17 6.17
CA SER A 93 -16.57 -6.37 7.03
C SER A 93 -15.79 -7.57 6.48
N ILE A 94 -14.55 -7.33 6.00
CA ILE A 94 -13.71 -8.35 5.38
C ILE A 94 -12.43 -8.61 6.18
N PRO A 95 -11.89 -9.85 6.13
CA PRO A 95 -10.63 -10.17 6.80
C PRO A 95 -9.42 -9.55 6.11
N VAL A 96 -8.36 -9.38 6.89
CA VAL A 96 -7.04 -8.90 6.44
C VAL A 96 -5.99 -9.96 6.74
N VAL A 97 -5.11 -10.23 5.79
CA VAL A 97 -3.89 -11.01 6.02
C VAL A 97 -2.67 -10.13 5.74
N PHE A 98 -1.83 -9.95 6.76
CA PHE A 98 -0.55 -9.23 6.63
C PHE A 98 0.57 -10.22 6.35
N TYR A 99 1.38 -9.90 5.36
CA TYR A 99 2.66 -10.54 5.07
C TYR A 99 3.77 -9.60 5.50
N ALA A 100 4.52 -9.96 6.54
CA ALA A 100 5.57 -9.12 7.11
C ALA A 100 6.66 -9.98 7.77
N ASN A 101 7.82 -9.39 8.01
CA ASN A 101 8.86 -10.04 8.81
C ASN A 101 8.45 -10.09 10.31
N LYS A 102 9.25 -10.76 11.12
CA LYS A 102 8.96 -10.96 12.54
C LYS A 102 8.79 -9.65 13.32
N ASN A 103 9.68 -8.69 13.13
CA ASN A 103 9.66 -7.42 13.88
C ASN A 103 8.45 -6.57 13.51
N THR A 104 8.21 -6.41 12.21
CA THR A 104 7.04 -5.68 11.71
C THR A 104 5.74 -6.36 12.14
N THR A 105 5.69 -7.71 12.16
CA THR A 105 4.53 -8.46 12.65
C THR A 105 4.23 -8.18 14.12
N ILE A 106 5.24 -8.04 14.96
CA ILE A 106 5.05 -7.68 16.39
C ILE A 106 4.40 -6.29 16.49
N ALA A 107 4.88 -5.33 15.73
CA ALA A 107 4.30 -3.98 15.72
C ALA A 107 2.86 -3.96 15.19
N LEU A 108 2.57 -4.71 14.12
CA LEU A 108 1.22 -4.85 13.57
C LEU A 108 0.25 -5.50 14.57
N LYS A 109 0.68 -6.55 15.27
CA LYS A 109 -0.13 -7.18 16.33
C LYS A 109 -0.49 -6.19 17.44
N LYS A 110 0.48 -5.39 17.88
CA LYS A 110 0.24 -4.34 18.87
C LYS A 110 -0.81 -3.32 18.40
N GLN A 111 -0.75 -2.91 17.15
CA GLN A 111 -1.78 -2.04 16.55
C GLN A 111 -3.17 -2.71 16.51
N CYS A 112 -3.22 -4.01 16.19
CA CYS A 112 -4.47 -4.76 16.15
C CYS A 112 -5.09 -4.95 17.55
N GLU A 113 -4.30 -5.09 18.61
CA GLU A 113 -4.79 -5.18 20.00
C GLU A 113 -5.51 -3.91 20.45
N ILE A 114 -5.05 -2.74 20.00
CA ILE A 114 -5.71 -1.45 20.24
C ILE A 114 -7.07 -1.38 19.53
N HIS A 115 -7.24 -2.14 18.44
CA HIS A 115 -8.40 -2.11 17.55
C HIS A 115 -9.05 -3.51 17.44
N SER A 116 -9.67 -3.98 18.47
CA SER A 116 -10.15 -5.36 18.68
C SER A 116 -11.21 -5.91 17.73
N SER A 117 -11.66 -5.14 16.74
CA SER A 117 -12.76 -5.53 15.82
C SER A 117 -12.30 -6.11 14.48
N LEU A 118 -11.00 -6.20 14.22
CA LEU A 118 -10.48 -6.69 12.94
C LEU A 118 -10.28 -8.21 12.94
N ASN A 119 -10.80 -8.87 11.91
CA ASN A 119 -10.43 -10.26 11.61
C ASN A 119 -9.08 -10.27 10.87
N VAL A 120 -8.00 -10.49 11.60
CA VAL A 120 -6.62 -10.36 11.08
C VAL A 120 -5.86 -11.66 11.22
N SER A 121 -5.08 -12.00 10.21
CA SER A 121 -4.09 -13.07 10.26
C SER A 121 -2.73 -12.57 9.76
N PHE A 122 -1.67 -13.26 10.17
CA PHE A 122 -0.29 -12.89 9.83
C PHE A 122 0.42 -14.07 9.18
N ARG A 123 1.22 -13.77 8.16
CA ARG A 123 2.11 -14.72 7.50
C ARG A 123 3.50 -14.11 7.39
N GLU A 124 4.50 -14.97 7.47
CA GLU A 124 5.89 -14.51 7.37
C GLU A 124 6.25 -14.15 5.93
N LEU A 125 6.82 -12.96 5.77
CA LEU A 125 7.56 -12.50 4.61
C LEU A 125 8.94 -12.05 5.13
N ALA A 126 9.87 -13.00 5.17
CA ALA A 126 11.17 -12.78 5.80
C ALA A 126 11.99 -11.74 5.03
N SER A 127 11.87 -11.73 3.71
CA SER A 127 12.58 -10.82 2.82
C SER A 127 11.64 -10.34 1.70
N TRP A 128 11.89 -9.13 1.19
CA TRP A 128 11.12 -8.59 0.07
C TRP A 128 11.41 -9.32 -1.26
N GLU A 129 12.53 -10.00 -1.37
CA GLU A 129 12.87 -10.90 -2.48
C GLU A 129 11.85 -12.05 -2.61
N ASP A 130 11.23 -12.43 -1.51
CA ASP A 130 10.21 -13.47 -1.46
C ASP A 130 8.79 -12.96 -1.80
N PHE A 131 8.65 -11.69 -2.20
CA PHE A 131 7.35 -11.07 -2.48
C PHE A 131 6.48 -11.89 -3.43
N LEU A 132 7.06 -12.55 -4.43
CA LEU A 132 6.33 -13.37 -5.39
C LEU A 132 5.66 -14.61 -4.76
N ILE A 133 6.07 -15.03 -3.57
CA ILE A 133 5.40 -16.12 -2.84
C ILE A 133 3.95 -15.75 -2.53
N ILE A 134 3.68 -14.46 -2.32
CA ILE A 134 2.32 -13.96 -2.03
C ILE A 134 1.37 -14.32 -3.18
N SER A 135 1.83 -14.27 -4.43
CA SER A 135 1.00 -14.58 -5.60
C SER A 135 0.39 -15.98 -5.56
N LYS A 136 1.09 -16.95 -4.94
CA LYS A 136 0.61 -18.34 -4.78
C LYS A 136 -0.55 -18.45 -3.77
N HIS A 137 -0.73 -17.44 -2.91
CA HIS A 137 -1.74 -17.44 -1.86
C HIS A 137 -2.91 -16.49 -2.14
N ILE A 138 -2.83 -15.73 -3.23
CA ILE A 138 -3.92 -14.84 -3.65
C ILE A 138 -5.05 -15.69 -4.26
N LYS A 139 -6.27 -15.41 -3.80
CA LYS A 139 -7.50 -16.09 -4.23
C LYS A 139 -8.41 -15.14 -5.00
N HIS A 140 -9.37 -15.73 -5.70
CA HIS A 140 -10.42 -14.93 -6.32
C HIS A 140 -11.20 -14.12 -5.29
N GLY A 141 -11.30 -12.82 -5.51
CA GLY A 141 -11.93 -11.88 -4.58
C GLY A 141 -10.96 -11.19 -3.61
N ASP A 142 -9.69 -11.57 -3.60
CA ASP A 142 -8.67 -10.83 -2.84
C ASP A 142 -8.30 -9.52 -3.53
N THR A 143 -7.93 -8.54 -2.72
CA THR A 143 -7.25 -7.33 -3.18
C THR A 143 -5.86 -7.29 -2.54
N LEU A 144 -4.83 -7.23 -3.37
CA LEU A 144 -3.46 -7.06 -2.92
C LEU A 144 -3.19 -5.56 -2.66
N ILE A 145 -2.73 -5.27 -1.46
CA ILE A 145 -2.20 -3.96 -1.07
C ILE A 145 -0.70 -4.13 -0.84
N VAL A 146 0.09 -3.31 -1.47
CA VAL A 146 1.54 -3.29 -1.30
C VAL A 146 1.93 -1.99 -0.62
N ILE A 147 2.44 -2.11 0.61
CA ILE A 147 3.01 -0.98 1.32
C ILE A 147 4.40 -0.74 0.76
N THR A 148 4.64 0.49 0.34
CA THR A 148 5.95 0.92 -0.17
C THR A 148 6.43 2.13 0.61
N ALA A 149 7.70 2.43 0.46
CA ALA A 149 8.33 3.58 1.10
C ALA A 149 9.01 4.46 0.07
N ARG A 150 9.25 5.71 0.41
CA ARG A 150 9.95 6.67 -0.44
C ARG A 150 11.45 6.43 -0.40
N LYS A 151 12.15 6.80 -1.45
CA LYS A 151 13.63 6.77 -1.48
C LYS A 151 14.19 7.50 -0.26
N ALA A 152 15.30 7.00 0.26
CA ALA A 152 16.00 7.52 1.44
C ALA A 152 15.24 7.37 2.78
N THR A 153 14.20 6.55 2.87
CA THR A 153 13.59 6.13 4.12
C THR A 153 14.05 4.72 4.53
N LEU A 154 13.82 4.34 5.79
CA LEU A 154 14.35 3.11 6.38
C LEU A 154 13.80 1.84 5.73
N SER A 155 12.52 1.84 5.38
CA SER A 155 11.83 0.69 4.80
C SER A 155 11.87 0.66 3.27
N TYR A 156 12.60 1.59 2.62
CA TYR A 156 12.71 1.59 1.17
C TYR A 156 13.46 0.36 0.66
N ASN A 157 12.94 -0.24 -0.40
CA ASN A 157 13.57 -1.34 -1.11
C ASN A 157 13.55 -1.07 -2.62
N ASN A 158 14.68 -1.28 -3.30
CA ASN A 158 14.80 -1.08 -4.75
C ASN A 158 13.83 -1.95 -5.56
N LEU A 159 13.37 -3.07 -5.00
CA LEU A 159 12.38 -3.93 -5.65
C LEU A 159 11.00 -3.29 -5.75
N PHE A 160 10.72 -2.20 -5.01
CA PHE A 160 9.46 -1.45 -5.19
C PHE A 160 9.29 -0.93 -6.62
N GLU A 161 10.40 -0.60 -7.29
CA GLU A 161 10.38 -0.13 -8.68
C GLU A 161 10.00 -1.25 -9.67
N LYS A 162 10.11 -2.51 -9.24
CA LYS A 162 9.79 -3.69 -10.06
C LYS A 162 8.36 -4.24 -9.85
N ILE A 163 7.65 -3.77 -8.81
CA ILE A 163 6.29 -4.26 -8.51
C ILE A 163 5.35 -4.20 -9.71
N PRO A 164 5.37 -3.16 -10.56
CA PRO A 164 4.48 -3.11 -11.72
C PRO A 164 4.69 -4.21 -12.75
N TYR A 165 5.82 -4.93 -12.69
CA TYR A 165 6.17 -6.01 -13.62
C TYR A 165 5.79 -7.42 -13.09
N TYR A 166 5.24 -7.50 -11.90
CA TYR A 166 4.74 -8.71 -11.25
C TYR A 166 3.20 -8.73 -11.31
#